data_a4dc921dc0db6ac720394aff59e4b296
#
_entry.id   a4dc921dc0db6ac720394aff59e4b296
#
_cell.length_a   1.000
_cell.length_b   1.000
_cell.length_c   1.000
_cell.angle_alpha   90.00
_cell.angle_beta   90.00
_cell.angle_gamma   90.00
#
_symmetry.space_group_name_H-M   'P 1'
#
loop_
_entity.id
_entity.type
_entity.pdbx_description
1 polymer ?
#
loop_
_entity_poly.entity_id
_entity_poly.type
_entity_poly.pdbx_seq_one_letter_code
_entity_poly.pdbx_strand_id
1 'polypeptide(L)'
;MSDFFENWTVQVRKGSLEVCILNALASEERYGYDLVKTLVAIPGLGVTEGTLYPLLSRLRVQGLISARLEESSEGPPRKYYSLTRDGRKIMSAMNDYMETLNAGARQLRNGGKA
;
A
#
# COMPACT_ATOMS: atom_id res chain seq x y z
N MET A 1 24.77 2.41 -9.01
CA MET A 1 23.91 1.32 -9.48
C MET A 1 23.34 1.65 -10.84
N SER A 2 23.12 0.66 -11.64
CA SER A 2 22.68 0.86 -12.99
C SER A 2 21.25 1.39 -13.08
N ASP A 3 20.96 2.03 -14.22
CA ASP A 3 19.61 2.48 -14.54
C ASP A 3 18.64 1.31 -14.60
N PHE A 4 19.14 0.12 -14.96
CA PHE A 4 18.33 -1.09 -15.00
C PHE A 4 17.73 -1.39 -13.62
N PHE A 5 18.57 -1.38 -12.59
CA PHE A 5 18.10 -1.66 -11.22
C PHE A 5 17.08 -0.63 -10.76
N GLU A 6 17.36 0.65 -11.00
CA GLU A 6 16.42 1.71 -10.60
C GLU A 6 15.08 1.57 -11.30
N ASN A 7 15.10 1.28 -12.60
CA ASN A 7 13.87 1.06 -13.36
C ASN A 7 13.12 -0.18 -12.88
N TRP A 8 13.85 -1.23 -12.52
CA TRP A 8 13.24 -2.43 -11.97
C TRP A 8 12.54 -2.14 -10.65
N THR A 9 13.17 -1.37 -9.75
CA THR A 9 12.54 -1.01 -8.47
C THR A 9 11.23 -0.23 -8.69
N VAL A 10 11.18 0.61 -9.72
CA VAL A 10 9.94 1.33 -10.07
C VAL A 10 8.83 0.33 -10.42
N GLN A 11 9.16 -0.71 -11.20
CA GLN A 11 8.17 -1.73 -11.57
C GLN A 11 7.67 -2.49 -10.34
N VAL A 12 8.58 -2.87 -9.43
CA VAL A 12 8.21 -3.56 -8.20
C VAL A 12 7.28 -2.71 -7.35
N ARG A 13 7.59 -1.42 -7.21
CA ARG A 13 6.78 -0.51 -6.39
C ARG A 13 5.38 -0.31 -6.94
N LYS A 14 5.18 -0.35 -8.25
CA LYS A 14 3.85 -0.12 -8.85
C LYS A 14 2.77 -1.03 -8.29
N GLY A 15 3.06 -2.30 -8.12
CA GLY A 15 2.10 -3.23 -7.53
C GLY A 15 2.13 -3.25 -6.01
N SER A 16 3.28 -2.94 -5.43
CA SER A 16 3.47 -3.03 -3.98
C SER A 16 2.80 -1.90 -3.21
N LEU A 17 2.64 -0.73 -3.83
CA LEU A 17 2.01 0.42 -3.18
C LEU A 17 0.60 0.12 -2.68
N GLU A 18 -0.19 -0.55 -3.51
CA GLU A 18 -1.57 -0.86 -3.16
C GLU A 18 -1.66 -1.77 -1.94
N VAL A 19 -0.87 -2.85 -1.92
CA VAL A 19 -0.90 -3.75 -0.77
C VAL A 19 -0.37 -3.07 0.48
N CYS A 20 0.61 -2.18 0.35
CA CYS A 20 1.13 -1.43 1.49
C CYS A 20 0.07 -0.51 2.09
N ILE A 21 -0.73 0.14 1.26
CA ILE A 21 -1.83 0.98 1.74
C ILE A 21 -2.84 0.12 2.51
N LEU A 22 -3.25 -1.00 1.93
CA LEU A 22 -4.21 -1.88 2.59
C LEU A 22 -3.65 -2.43 3.90
N ASN A 23 -2.39 -2.85 3.90
CA ASN A 23 -1.74 -3.34 5.12
C ASN A 23 -1.67 -2.27 6.21
N ALA A 24 -1.43 -1.02 5.83
CA ALA A 24 -1.37 0.07 6.79
C ALA A 24 -2.72 0.34 7.46
N LEU A 25 -3.82 -0.09 6.83
CA LEU A 25 -5.17 0.05 7.37
C LEU A 25 -5.71 -1.24 8.00
N ALA A 26 -4.85 -2.28 8.10
CA ALA A 26 -5.31 -3.61 8.53
C ALA A 26 -5.80 -3.64 9.97
N SER A 27 -5.17 -2.89 10.86
CA SER A 27 -5.48 -2.94 12.29
C SER A 27 -6.45 -1.88 12.76
N GLU A 28 -6.51 -0.74 12.07
CA GLU A 28 -7.35 0.38 12.50
C GLU A 28 -7.53 1.42 11.42
N GLU A 29 -8.55 2.21 11.58
CA GLU A 29 -8.78 3.42 10.80
C GLU A 29 -7.62 4.40 11.02
N ARG A 30 -7.23 5.12 9.96
CA ARG A 30 -6.14 6.11 10.06
C ARG A 30 -6.54 7.44 9.46
N TYR A 31 -6.09 8.49 10.11
CA TYR A 31 -6.16 9.84 9.56
C TYR A 31 -5.27 9.89 8.31
N GLY A 32 -5.80 10.46 7.22
CA GLY A 32 -5.12 10.44 5.92
C GLY A 32 -3.71 11.01 5.95
N TYR A 33 -3.51 12.11 6.67
CA TYR A 33 -2.19 12.70 6.80
C TYR A 33 -1.19 11.75 7.46
N ASP A 34 -1.62 11.09 8.55
CA ASP A 34 -0.74 10.14 9.26
C ASP A 34 -0.47 8.91 8.41
N LEU A 35 -1.47 8.44 7.67
CA LEU A 35 -1.32 7.31 6.75
C LEU A 35 -0.25 7.60 5.69
N VAL A 36 -0.33 8.77 5.08
CA VAL A 36 0.62 9.18 4.06
C VAL A 36 2.03 9.30 4.64
N LYS A 37 2.17 9.91 5.81
CA LYS A 37 3.47 10.03 6.48
C LYS A 37 4.07 8.66 6.80
N THR A 38 3.25 7.73 7.26
CA THR A 38 3.70 6.37 7.56
C THR A 38 4.24 5.69 6.31
N LEU A 39 3.52 5.80 5.20
CA LEU A 39 3.92 5.16 3.95
C LEU A 39 5.17 5.78 3.33
N VAL A 40 5.27 7.11 3.38
CA VAL A 40 6.46 7.81 2.88
C VAL A 40 7.72 7.39 3.64
N ALA A 41 7.58 7.06 4.92
CA ALA A 41 8.70 6.68 5.77
C ALA A 41 9.15 5.22 5.60
N ILE A 42 8.39 4.38 4.90
CA ILE A 42 8.76 2.97 4.72
C ILE A 42 9.98 2.84 3.80
N PRO A 43 11.05 2.20 4.27
CA PRO A 43 12.24 2.02 3.42
C PRO A 43 11.93 1.24 2.16
N GLY A 44 12.46 1.69 1.04
CA GLY A 44 12.30 1.01 -0.22
C GLY A 44 11.00 1.30 -0.96
N LEU A 45 10.02 1.89 -0.30
CA LEU A 45 8.74 2.18 -0.95
C LEU A 45 8.86 3.37 -1.92
N GLY A 46 9.68 4.37 -1.56
CA GLY A 46 10.02 5.46 -2.47
C GLY A 46 8.84 6.24 -3.01
N VAL A 47 7.83 6.46 -2.19
CA VAL A 47 6.59 7.08 -2.62
C VAL A 47 6.48 8.51 -2.09
N THR A 48 5.75 9.36 -2.82
CA THR A 48 5.49 10.75 -2.43
C THR A 48 4.00 10.94 -2.18
N GLU A 49 3.68 12.06 -1.51
CA GLU A 49 2.28 12.42 -1.27
C GLU A 49 1.50 12.55 -2.58
N GLY A 50 2.13 13.13 -3.59
CA GLY A 50 1.49 13.34 -4.89
C GLY A 50 1.07 12.04 -5.58
N THR A 51 1.76 10.95 -5.29
CA THR A 51 1.43 9.63 -5.82
C THR A 51 0.35 8.94 -4.97
N LEU A 52 0.41 9.13 -3.66
CA LEU A 52 -0.47 8.42 -2.73
C LEU A 52 -1.93 8.87 -2.77
N TYR A 53 -2.18 10.19 -2.79
CA TYR A 53 -3.56 10.66 -2.75
C TYR A 53 -4.41 10.20 -3.92
N PRO A 54 -3.94 10.25 -5.18
CA PRO A 54 -4.70 9.68 -6.29
C PRO A 54 -4.94 8.18 -6.14
N LEU A 55 -3.98 7.45 -5.58
CA LEU A 55 -4.11 6.03 -5.37
C LEU A 55 -5.16 5.71 -4.29
N LEU A 56 -5.19 6.48 -3.22
CA LEU A 56 -6.22 6.36 -2.20
C LEU A 56 -7.61 6.57 -2.79
N SER A 57 -7.76 7.59 -3.65
CA SER A 57 -9.03 7.85 -4.34
C SER A 57 -9.44 6.68 -5.20
N ARG A 58 -8.50 6.08 -5.93
CA ARG A 58 -8.77 4.94 -6.79
C ARG A 58 -9.22 3.73 -5.98
N LEU A 59 -8.52 3.44 -4.88
CA LEU A 59 -8.88 2.31 -4.03
C LEU A 59 -10.25 2.49 -3.40
N ARG A 60 -10.62 3.73 -3.07
CA ARG A 60 -11.94 4.04 -2.55
C ARG A 60 -13.03 3.80 -3.61
N VAL A 61 -12.78 4.24 -4.84
CA VAL A 61 -13.72 4.02 -5.94
C VAL A 61 -13.90 2.52 -6.21
N GLN A 62 -12.82 1.75 -6.06
CA GLN A 62 -12.88 0.29 -6.21
C GLN A 62 -13.57 -0.42 -5.04
N GLY A 63 -13.91 0.31 -4.00
CA GLY A 63 -14.61 -0.28 -2.86
C GLY A 63 -13.71 -1.04 -1.88
N LEU A 64 -12.39 -0.86 -1.96
CA LEU A 64 -11.45 -1.57 -1.08
C LEU A 64 -11.16 -0.81 0.20
N ILE A 65 -11.31 0.50 0.17
CA ILE A 65 -11.20 1.35 1.36
C ILE A 65 -12.40 2.29 1.39
N SER A 66 -12.72 2.78 2.56
CA SER A 66 -13.74 3.82 2.75
C SER A 66 -13.10 5.04 3.39
N ALA A 67 -13.78 6.17 3.26
CA ALA A 67 -13.30 7.41 3.84
C ALA A 67 -14.48 8.10 4.53
N ARG A 68 -14.20 8.73 5.68
CA ARG A 68 -15.16 9.56 6.38
C ARG A 68 -14.51 10.86 6.79
N LEU A 69 -15.31 11.89 6.94
CA LEU A 69 -14.84 13.16 7.45
C LEU A 69 -15.21 13.27 8.93
N GLU A 70 -14.29 13.81 9.72
CA GLU A 70 -14.53 14.08 11.13
C GLU A 70 -14.32 15.56 11.37
N GLU A 71 -15.29 16.19 12.02
CA GLU A 71 -15.22 17.60 12.37
C GLU A 71 -14.02 17.85 13.29
N SER A 72 -13.33 18.96 13.03
CA SER A 72 -12.22 19.41 13.85
C SER A 72 -12.52 20.78 14.41
N SER A 73 -12.31 20.96 15.72
CA SER A 73 -12.56 22.25 16.37
C SER A 73 -11.53 23.32 15.98
N GLU A 74 -10.39 22.90 15.41
CA GLU A 74 -9.27 23.81 15.14
C GLU A 74 -8.85 23.85 13.68
N GLY A 75 -9.75 23.53 12.76
CA GLY A 75 -9.41 23.57 11.36
C GLY A 75 -10.41 22.86 10.49
N PRO A 76 -10.05 22.55 9.24
CA PRO A 76 -10.94 21.83 8.34
C PRO A 76 -11.19 20.41 8.84
N PRO A 77 -12.32 19.81 8.43
CA PRO A 77 -12.58 18.42 8.77
C PRO A 77 -11.45 17.51 8.35
N ARG A 78 -11.20 16.47 9.15
CA ARG A 78 -10.15 15.49 8.86
C ARG A 78 -10.74 14.27 8.17
N LYS A 79 -10.03 13.77 7.18
CA LYS A 79 -10.43 12.58 6.45
C LYS A 79 -9.75 11.34 7.04
N TYR A 80 -10.56 10.36 7.42
CA TYR A 80 -10.08 9.08 7.95
C TYR A 80 -10.39 7.97 6.96
N TYR A 81 -9.44 7.06 6.81
CA TYR A 81 -9.56 5.92 5.91
C TYR A 81 -9.60 4.62 6.68
N SER A 82 -10.36 3.67 6.19
CA SER A 82 -10.43 2.33 6.78
C SER A 82 -10.61 1.28 5.69
N LEU A 83 -10.24 0.04 5.99
CA LEU A 83 -10.49 -1.08 5.10
C LEU A 83 -11.97 -1.41 5.08
N THR A 84 -12.47 -1.73 3.89
CA THR A 84 -13.79 -2.34 3.76
C THR A 84 -13.64 -3.85 3.95
N ARG A 85 -14.78 -4.54 4.01
CA ARG A 85 -14.80 -5.99 4.05
C ARG A 85 -14.12 -6.58 2.81
N ASP A 86 -14.44 -6.03 1.64
CA ASP A 86 -13.83 -6.46 0.39
C ASP A 86 -12.34 -6.13 0.36
N GLY A 87 -11.96 -4.96 0.89
CA GLY A 87 -10.56 -4.57 0.98
C GLY A 87 -9.76 -5.55 1.82
N ARG A 88 -10.33 -6.05 2.91
CA ARG A 88 -9.65 -7.02 3.77
C ARG A 88 -9.42 -8.34 3.04
N LYS A 89 -10.41 -8.80 2.26
CA LYS A 89 -10.28 -10.02 1.46
C LYS A 89 -9.18 -9.87 0.40
N ILE A 90 -9.19 -8.76 -0.31
CA ILE A 90 -8.20 -8.48 -1.35
C ILE A 90 -6.81 -8.34 -0.73
N MET A 91 -6.69 -7.64 0.39
CA MET A 91 -5.42 -7.50 1.11
C MET A 91 -4.82 -8.87 1.43
N SER A 92 -5.64 -9.78 1.95
CA SER A 92 -5.18 -11.12 2.29
C SER A 92 -4.66 -11.87 1.06
N ALA A 93 -5.43 -11.81 -0.05
CA ALA A 93 -5.02 -12.45 -1.30
C ALA A 93 -3.73 -11.84 -1.86
N MET A 94 -3.60 -10.52 -1.78
CA MET A 94 -2.40 -9.83 -2.26
C MET A 94 -1.16 -10.20 -1.45
N ASN A 95 -1.30 -10.27 -0.13
CA ASN A 95 -0.19 -10.66 0.73
C ASN A 95 0.23 -12.11 0.47
N ASP A 96 -0.73 -13.00 0.29
CA ASP A 96 -0.44 -14.40 -0.05
C ASP A 96 0.29 -14.50 -1.39
N TYR A 97 -0.14 -13.73 -2.37
CA TYR A 97 0.50 -13.73 -3.68
C TYR A 97 1.95 -13.25 -3.59
N MET A 98 2.19 -12.18 -2.83
CA MET A 98 3.54 -11.65 -2.65
C MET A 98 4.47 -12.67 -1.99
N GLU A 99 3.97 -13.37 -0.97
CA GLU A 99 4.75 -14.41 -0.31
C GLU A 99 5.05 -15.56 -1.26
N THR A 100 4.08 -15.99 -2.05
CA THR A 100 4.26 -17.06 -3.05
C THR A 100 5.30 -16.65 -4.08
N LEU A 101 5.21 -15.42 -4.59
CA LEU A 101 6.16 -14.91 -5.57
C LEU A 101 7.59 -14.85 -5.00
N ASN A 102 7.73 -14.32 -3.80
CA ASN A 102 9.03 -14.21 -3.14
C ASN A 102 9.63 -15.59 -2.85
N ALA A 103 8.80 -16.54 -2.45
CA ALA A 103 9.27 -17.91 -2.23
C ALA A 103 9.75 -18.54 -3.52
N GLY A 104 9.03 -18.31 -4.62
CA GLY A 104 9.43 -18.81 -5.93
C GLY A 104 10.76 -18.20 -6.41
N ALA A 105 10.92 -16.89 -6.23
CA ALA A 105 12.16 -16.22 -6.60
C ALA A 105 13.34 -16.77 -5.79
N ARG A 106 13.12 -17.02 -4.50
CA ARG A 106 14.15 -17.58 -3.62
C ARG A 106 14.51 -18.99 -4.03
N GLN A 107 13.51 -19.81 -4.36
CA GLN A 107 13.72 -21.17 -4.83
C GLN A 107 14.59 -21.19 -6.08
N LEU A 108 14.30 -20.32 -7.03
CA LEU A 108 15.10 -20.22 -8.26
C LEU A 108 16.52 -19.80 -7.98
N ARG A 109 16.71 -18.84 -7.05
CA ARG A 109 18.05 -18.40 -6.65
C ARG A 109 18.86 -19.55 -6.03
N ASN A 110 18.19 -20.50 -5.39
CA ASN A 110 18.82 -21.66 -4.76
C ASN A 110 18.91 -22.87 -5.70
N GLY A 111 18.86 -22.65 -7.00
CA GLY A 111 19.00 -23.71 -7.99
C GLY A 111 17.71 -24.45 -8.32
N GLY A 112 16.55 -23.87 -8.03
CA GLY A 112 15.25 -24.47 -8.30
C GLY A 112 14.84 -25.55 -7.32
N LYS A 113 15.48 -25.63 -6.16
CA LYS A 113 15.17 -26.63 -5.12
C LYS A 113 14.43 -25.99 -3.96
N ALA A 114 13.44 -26.71 -3.47
CA ALA A 114 12.64 -26.25 -2.33
C ALA A 114 13.48 -26.20 -1.04
#